data_b18f90daa0d9dd312da93368935850b9
#
_entry.id   b18f90daa0d9dd312da93368935850b9
#
_cell.length_a   1.000
_cell.length_b   1.000
_cell.length_c   1.000
_cell.angle_alpha   90.00
_cell.angle_beta   90.00
_cell.angle_gamma   90.00
#
_symmetry.space_group_name_H-M   'P 1'
#
loop_
_entity.id
_entity.type
_entity.pdbx_description
1 polymer ?
#
loop_
_entity_poly.entity_id
_entity_poly.type
_entity_poly.pdbx_seq_one_letter_code
_entity_poly.pdbx_strand_id
1 'polypeptide(L)'
;MSLWAHVYHGRFLSAEDRLQVINPCLTITGTIVHARSEADGDWHIQLDLDSEYRSLLNQANLEKQQGYLVLEPMCSNRVWQRDTIEEGVCDGFSQNTFTTDLIGHRVAATGAYVLDKQHGWTELHPVTSIVPIE
;
A
#
# COMPACT_ATOMS: atom_id res chain seq x y z
N MET A 1 -14.71 -5.06 -11.99
CA MET A 1 -14.02 -5.98 -11.05
C MET A 1 -13.57 -5.20 -9.85
N SER A 2 -13.74 -5.76 -8.68
CA SER A 2 -13.30 -5.09 -7.46
C SER A 2 -11.78 -5.05 -7.37
N LEU A 3 -11.23 -4.05 -6.68
CA LEU A 3 -9.80 -3.95 -6.43
C LEU A 3 -9.26 -5.18 -5.70
N TRP A 4 -10.06 -5.74 -4.81
CA TRP A 4 -9.72 -6.96 -4.09
C TRP A 4 -9.49 -8.15 -5.00
N ALA A 5 -10.24 -8.25 -6.10
CA ALA A 5 -10.05 -9.33 -7.05
C ALA A 5 -8.66 -9.28 -7.69
N HIS A 6 -8.10 -8.09 -7.89
CA HIS A 6 -6.74 -7.97 -8.40
C HIS A 6 -5.69 -8.33 -7.35
N VAL A 7 -5.90 -7.92 -6.12
CA VAL A 7 -4.98 -8.24 -5.02
C VAL A 7 -4.88 -9.75 -4.81
N TYR A 8 -5.99 -10.43 -4.98
CA TYR A 8 -6.14 -11.84 -4.63
C TYR A 8 -6.04 -12.78 -5.82
N HIS A 9 -5.92 -12.24 -7.01
CA HIS A 9 -5.80 -13.02 -8.21
C HIS A 9 -4.36 -13.42 -8.45
N GLY A 10 -4.16 -14.63 -8.89
CA GLY A 10 -2.85 -15.14 -9.17
C GLY A 10 -2.54 -16.35 -8.33
N ARG A 11 -1.49 -17.04 -8.70
CA ARG A 11 -1.06 -18.27 -8.04
C ARG A 11 -0.20 -18.04 -6.82
N PHE A 12 0.13 -16.79 -6.54
CA PHE A 12 0.88 -16.45 -5.35
C PHE A 12 0.09 -16.74 -4.10
N LEU A 13 0.66 -16.40 -2.99
CA LEU A 13 -0.05 -16.43 -1.74
C LEU A 13 -1.38 -15.70 -1.92
N SER A 14 -2.45 -16.36 -1.53
CA SER A 14 -3.76 -15.72 -1.52
C SER A 14 -3.73 -14.56 -0.53
N ALA A 15 -4.74 -13.71 -0.60
CA ALA A 15 -4.89 -12.65 0.38
C ALA A 15 -4.90 -13.18 1.80
N GLU A 16 -5.53 -14.31 2.00
CA GLU A 16 -5.61 -14.96 3.30
C GLU A 16 -4.23 -15.38 3.80
N ASP A 17 -3.32 -15.70 2.88
CA ASP A 17 -1.97 -16.13 3.22
C ASP A 17 -1.02 -14.97 3.45
N ARG A 18 -1.21 -13.85 2.74
CA ARG A 18 -0.31 -12.69 2.82
C ARG A 18 -0.86 -11.55 3.64
N LEU A 19 -2.11 -11.19 3.41
CA LEU A 19 -2.73 -9.99 3.96
C LEU A 19 -3.89 -10.38 4.86
N GLN A 20 -3.84 -9.93 6.09
CA GLN A 20 -4.95 -10.05 7.02
C GLN A 20 -5.67 -8.71 7.08
N VAL A 21 -6.91 -8.67 6.62
CA VAL A 21 -7.71 -7.44 6.65
C VAL A 21 -8.13 -7.13 8.08
N ILE A 22 -7.75 -5.95 8.55
CA ILE A 22 -8.14 -5.43 9.87
C ILE A 22 -9.35 -4.51 9.71
N ASN A 23 -9.30 -3.63 8.70
CA ASN A 23 -10.40 -2.73 8.34
C ASN A 23 -10.43 -2.60 6.81
N PRO A 24 -11.53 -2.99 6.14
CA PRO A 24 -11.56 -3.00 4.68
C PRO A 24 -11.54 -1.62 4.03
N CYS A 25 -11.86 -0.57 4.78
CA CYS A 25 -11.83 0.80 4.24
C CYS A 25 -11.55 1.78 5.37
N LEU A 26 -10.35 2.36 5.34
CA LEU A 26 -9.90 3.30 6.36
C LEU A 26 -9.29 4.52 5.69
N THR A 27 -9.63 5.71 6.19
CA THR A 27 -9.00 6.95 5.75
C THR A 27 -8.16 7.50 6.90
N ILE A 28 -6.92 7.83 6.60
CA ILE A 28 -5.95 8.34 7.57
C ILE A 28 -5.22 9.55 7.00
N THR A 29 -4.59 10.33 7.86
CA THR A 29 -3.78 11.47 7.43
C THR A 29 -2.35 11.35 7.93
N GLY A 30 -1.44 11.92 7.18
CA GLY A 30 -0.02 11.94 7.50
C GLY A 30 0.78 12.59 6.40
N THR A 31 2.09 12.58 6.55
CA THR A 31 3.02 13.16 5.58
C THR A 31 3.80 12.06 4.88
N ILE A 32 3.83 12.10 3.56
CA ILE A 32 4.63 11.15 2.78
C ILE A 32 6.10 11.55 2.93
N VAL A 33 6.92 10.63 3.43
CA VAL A 33 8.35 10.90 3.68
C VAL A 33 9.26 10.20 2.70
N HIS A 34 8.83 9.08 2.14
CA HIS A 34 9.63 8.30 1.20
C HIS A 34 8.73 7.45 0.31
N ALA A 35 9.18 7.20 -0.92
CA ALA A 35 8.50 6.30 -1.84
C ALA A 35 9.50 5.65 -2.78
N ARG A 36 9.27 4.39 -3.11
CA ARG A 36 10.03 3.67 -4.13
C ARG A 36 9.08 2.83 -4.97
N SER A 37 9.39 2.67 -6.24
CA SER A 37 8.67 1.76 -7.12
C SER A 37 9.18 0.34 -6.91
N GLU A 38 8.29 -0.63 -7.02
CA GLU A 38 8.60 -2.05 -6.85
C GLU A 38 8.42 -2.81 -8.15
N ALA A 39 9.06 -3.99 -8.24
CA ALA A 39 9.09 -4.80 -9.45
C ALA A 39 7.72 -5.33 -9.87
N ASP A 40 6.77 -5.45 -8.94
CA ASP A 40 5.41 -5.91 -9.20
C ASP A 40 4.47 -4.83 -9.72
N GLY A 41 4.98 -3.61 -9.88
CA GLY A 41 4.19 -2.46 -10.36
C GLY A 41 3.59 -1.62 -9.25
N ASP A 42 3.82 -1.97 -8.00
CA ASP A 42 3.32 -1.23 -6.84
C ASP A 42 4.28 -0.13 -6.44
N TRP A 43 3.77 0.84 -5.67
CA TRP A 43 4.59 1.77 -4.92
C TRP A 43 4.68 1.30 -3.48
N HIS A 44 5.87 1.42 -2.90
CA HIS A 44 6.09 1.26 -1.46
C HIS A 44 6.32 2.65 -0.89
N ILE A 45 5.35 3.16 -0.17
CA ILE A 45 5.35 4.52 0.38
C ILE A 45 5.42 4.45 1.88
N GLN A 46 6.26 5.28 2.48
CA GLN A 46 6.31 5.46 3.93
C GLN A 46 5.59 6.74 4.31
N LEU A 47 4.58 6.62 5.16
CA LEU A 47 3.75 7.70 5.65
C LEU A 47 4.01 7.94 7.12
N ASP A 48 4.42 9.16 7.46
CA ASP A 48 4.50 9.61 8.85
C ASP A 48 3.10 10.02 9.31
N LEU A 49 2.46 9.14 10.05
CA LEU A 49 1.08 9.33 10.50
C LEU A 49 0.94 10.54 11.41
N ASP A 50 -0.15 11.27 11.25
CA ASP A 50 -0.57 12.25 12.25
C ASP A 50 -0.76 11.53 13.60
N SER A 51 -0.59 12.26 14.68
CA SER A 51 -0.52 11.67 16.03
C SER A 51 -1.74 10.83 16.40
N GLU A 52 -2.92 11.21 15.92
CA GLU A 52 -4.18 10.50 16.21
C GLU A 52 -4.23 9.09 15.59
N TYR A 53 -3.39 8.81 14.61
CA TYR A 53 -3.37 7.51 13.92
C TYR A 53 -2.19 6.63 14.30
N ARG A 54 -1.34 7.05 15.22
CA ARG A 54 -0.11 6.29 15.54
C ARG A 54 -0.38 4.92 16.16
N SER A 55 -1.55 4.71 16.73
CA SER A 55 -1.95 3.39 17.23
C SER A 55 -2.11 2.32 16.15
N LEU A 56 -2.13 2.73 14.88
CA LEU A 56 -2.20 1.80 13.75
C LEU A 56 -0.86 1.11 13.47
N LEU A 57 0.23 1.62 14.02
CA LEU A 57 1.57 1.04 13.84
C LEU A 57 1.78 -0.11 14.82
N ASN A 58 2.42 -1.16 14.34
CA ASN A 58 2.88 -2.25 15.20
C ASN A 58 4.40 -2.22 15.38
N GLN A 59 4.94 -3.18 16.11
CA GLN A 59 6.37 -3.24 16.40
C GLN A 59 7.21 -3.36 15.12
N ALA A 60 6.74 -4.11 14.14
CA ALA A 60 7.48 -4.26 12.88
C ALA A 60 7.53 -2.95 12.07
N ASN A 61 6.48 -2.12 12.12
CA ASN A 61 6.55 -0.78 11.54
C ASN A 61 7.65 0.05 12.20
N LEU A 62 7.76 -0.03 13.53
CA LEU A 62 8.76 0.73 14.27
C LEU A 62 10.18 0.27 13.95
N GLU A 63 10.39 -1.03 13.87
CA GLU A 63 11.72 -1.62 13.69
C GLU A 63 12.19 -1.67 12.25
N LYS A 64 11.27 -1.92 11.31
CA LYS A 64 11.61 -2.22 9.91
C LYS A 64 11.18 -1.13 8.93
N GLN A 65 10.26 -0.26 9.33
CA GLN A 65 9.74 0.82 8.50
C GLN A 65 9.97 2.19 9.14
N GLN A 66 10.93 2.30 10.04
CA GLN A 66 11.35 3.56 10.67
C GLN A 66 10.21 4.26 11.43
N GLY A 67 9.22 3.50 11.88
CA GLY A 67 8.05 4.06 12.57
C GLY A 67 6.99 4.62 11.64
N TYR A 68 7.03 4.27 10.37
CA TYR A 68 6.07 4.75 9.37
C TYR A 68 5.06 3.68 8.99
N LEU A 69 3.88 4.11 8.58
CA LEU A 69 2.91 3.23 7.97
C LEU A 69 3.28 3.04 6.49
N VAL A 70 3.07 1.84 5.98
CA VAL A 70 3.31 1.55 4.57
C VAL A 70 2.03 1.76 3.78
N LEU A 71 2.12 2.46 2.66
CA LEU A 71 1.04 2.59 1.69
C LEU A 71 1.46 1.88 0.41
N GLU A 72 0.59 1.03 -0.12
CA GLU A 72 0.86 0.28 -1.35
C GLU A 72 -0.23 0.50 -2.41
N PRO A 73 -0.12 1.58 -3.22
CA PRO A 73 -0.92 1.70 -4.43
C PRO A 73 -0.46 0.64 -5.44
N MET A 74 -1.41 -0.12 -5.95
CA MET A 74 -1.14 -1.25 -6.83
C MET A 74 -1.12 -0.86 -8.30
N CYS A 75 -0.32 -1.57 -9.09
CA CYS A 75 -0.33 -1.46 -10.56
C CYS A 75 -0.18 -0.03 -11.07
N SER A 76 0.58 0.80 -10.32
CA SER A 76 0.80 2.21 -10.64
C SER A 76 2.05 2.44 -11.48
N ASN A 77 2.90 1.42 -11.59
CA ASN A 77 4.19 1.49 -12.27
C ASN A 77 4.33 0.34 -13.25
N ARG A 78 5.42 0.40 -14.02
CA ARG A 78 5.78 -0.72 -14.87
C ARG A 78 6.06 -1.96 -14.04
N VAL A 79 5.46 -3.09 -14.44
CA VAL A 79 5.69 -4.37 -13.78
C VAL A 79 7.00 -4.96 -14.27
N TRP A 80 7.88 -5.29 -13.33
CA TRP A 80 9.16 -5.92 -13.62
C TRP A 80 9.23 -7.36 -13.15
N GLN A 81 8.44 -7.73 -12.15
CA GLN A 81 8.44 -9.06 -11.58
C GLN A 81 7.83 -10.03 -12.57
N ARG A 82 8.63 -11.02 -12.98
CA ARG A 82 8.24 -11.95 -14.03
C ARG A 82 6.92 -12.67 -13.74
N ASP A 83 6.76 -13.16 -12.54
CA ASP A 83 5.54 -13.91 -12.18
C ASP A 83 4.30 -13.02 -12.24
N THR A 84 4.42 -11.78 -11.82
CA THR A 84 3.33 -10.81 -11.90
C THR A 84 2.95 -10.53 -13.36
N ILE A 85 3.94 -10.41 -14.24
CA ILE A 85 3.71 -10.25 -15.69
C ILE A 85 3.02 -11.48 -16.26
N GLU A 86 3.54 -12.66 -15.98
CA GLU A 86 3.00 -13.91 -16.52
C GLU A 86 1.59 -14.21 -16.07
N GLU A 87 1.23 -13.82 -14.87
CA GLU A 87 -0.11 -14.01 -14.35
C GLU A 87 -1.08 -12.90 -14.75
N GLY A 88 -0.57 -11.82 -15.31
CA GLY A 88 -1.41 -10.71 -15.75
C GLY A 88 -2.12 -10.00 -14.62
N VAL A 89 -1.53 -9.95 -13.43
CA VAL A 89 -2.16 -9.37 -12.24
C VAL A 89 -2.59 -7.93 -12.46
N CYS A 90 -1.79 -7.16 -13.20
CA CYS A 90 -2.07 -5.76 -13.50
C CYS A 90 -2.75 -5.55 -14.87
N ASP A 91 -3.04 -6.63 -15.60
CA ASP A 91 -3.65 -6.50 -16.93
C ASP A 91 -5.04 -5.88 -16.82
N GLY A 92 -5.26 -4.81 -17.56
CA GLY A 92 -6.53 -4.09 -17.55
C GLY A 92 -6.81 -3.33 -16.26
N PHE A 93 -5.85 -3.23 -15.37
CA PHE A 93 -6.00 -2.50 -14.11
C PHE A 93 -4.82 -1.54 -13.93
N SER A 94 -5.13 -0.31 -13.60
CA SER A 94 -4.13 0.73 -13.33
C SER A 94 -4.67 1.63 -12.23
N GLN A 95 -3.82 1.99 -11.28
CA GLN A 95 -4.19 2.85 -10.17
C GLN A 95 -3.22 4.03 -10.07
N ASN A 96 -3.65 5.19 -10.53
CA ASN A 96 -2.85 6.42 -10.53
C ASN A 96 -3.16 7.26 -9.31
N THR A 97 -2.96 6.70 -8.13
CA THR A 97 -3.25 7.39 -6.87
C THR A 97 -2.07 8.16 -6.31
N PHE A 98 -0.87 7.90 -6.83
CA PHE A 98 0.33 8.50 -6.30
C PHE A 98 1.22 9.03 -7.43
N THR A 99 1.79 10.21 -7.19
CA THR A 99 2.87 10.78 -8.01
C THR A 99 3.97 11.28 -7.07
N THR A 100 5.21 11.32 -7.55
CA THR A 100 6.38 11.64 -6.71
C THR A 100 6.37 13.06 -6.17
N ASP A 101 5.62 13.96 -6.77
CA ASP A 101 5.48 15.34 -6.26
C ASP A 101 4.72 15.40 -4.92
N LEU A 102 4.06 14.32 -4.51
CA LEU A 102 3.41 14.24 -3.19
C LEU A 102 4.38 13.96 -2.04
N ILE A 103 5.63 13.59 -2.35
CA ILE A 103 6.64 13.37 -1.31
C ILE A 103 6.90 14.68 -0.57
N GLY A 104 6.81 14.64 0.76
CA GLY A 104 6.93 15.82 1.61
C GLY A 104 5.62 16.53 1.90
N HIS A 105 4.53 16.10 1.26
CA HIS A 105 3.21 16.71 1.45
C HIS A 105 2.35 15.92 2.44
N ARG A 106 1.52 16.65 3.15
CA ARG A 106 0.50 16.04 4.00
C ARG A 106 -0.67 15.62 3.14
N VAL A 107 -1.13 14.38 3.35
CA VAL A 107 -2.17 13.76 2.52
C VAL A 107 -3.22 13.06 3.39
N ALA A 108 -4.40 12.85 2.80
CA ALA A 108 -5.37 11.89 3.28
C ALA A 108 -5.30 10.66 2.38
N ALA A 109 -5.05 9.51 2.96
CA ALA A 109 -4.95 8.24 2.23
C ALA A 109 -6.08 7.32 2.66
N THR A 110 -6.70 6.66 1.68
CA THR A 110 -7.80 5.71 1.90
C THR A 110 -7.42 4.37 1.31
N GLY A 111 -7.72 3.31 2.03
CA GLY A 111 -7.46 1.97 1.55
C GLY A 111 -7.86 0.92 2.58
N ALA A 112 -7.53 -0.32 2.28
CA ALA A 112 -7.72 -1.40 3.22
C ALA A 112 -6.55 -1.44 4.20
N TYR A 113 -6.88 -1.38 5.49
CA TYR A 113 -5.88 -1.50 6.54
C TYR A 113 -5.66 -2.98 6.84
N VAL A 114 -4.44 -3.44 6.62
CA VAL A 114 -4.10 -4.85 6.67
C VAL A 114 -2.81 -5.08 7.47
N LEU A 115 -2.68 -6.32 7.94
CA LEU A 115 -1.41 -6.87 8.40
C LEU A 115 -0.77 -7.64 7.24
N ASP A 116 0.42 -7.24 6.84
CA ASP A 116 1.23 -8.01 5.89
C ASP A 116 1.93 -9.12 6.68
N LYS A 117 1.39 -10.33 6.58
CA LYS A 117 1.89 -11.47 7.37
C LYS A 117 3.29 -11.91 6.97
N GLN A 118 3.70 -11.61 5.75
CA GLN A 118 5.02 -11.97 5.27
C GLN A 118 6.10 -11.07 5.87
N HIS A 119 5.82 -9.77 6.02
CA HIS A 119 6.76 -8.80 6.55
C HIS A 119 6.52 -8.48 8.03
N GLY A 120 5.29 -8.66 8.50
CA GLY A 120 4.92 -8.43 9.89
C GLY A 120 4.40 -7.04 10.22
N TRP A 121 4.53 -6.06 9.32
CA TRP A 121 4.06 -4.71 9.58
C TRP A 121 2.63 -4.49 9.08
N THR A 122 2.04 -3.36 9.50
CA THR A 122 0.73 -2.94 9.01
C THR A 122 0.89 -1.96 7.85
N GLU A 123 -0.11 -1.95 6.97
CA GLU A 123 -0.11 -1.11 5.78
C GLU A 123 -1.52 -0.83 5.29
N LEU A 124 -1.68 0.16 4.42
CA LEU A 124 -2.85 0.27 3.54
C LEU A 124 -2.50 -0.42 2.22
N HIS A 125 -3.20 -1.49 1.92
CA HIS A 125 -2.96 -2.31 0.73
C HIS A 125 -4.26 -2.98 0.26
N PRO A 126 -4.83 -2.59 -0.84
CA PRO A 126 -4.42 -1.50 -1.72
C PRO A 126 -4.82 -0.13 -1.18
N VAL A 127 -4.11 0.88 -1.63
CA VAL A 127 -4.53 2.27 -1.46
C VAL A 127 -5.42 2.64 -2.62
N THR A 128 -6.59 3.19 -2.34
CA THR A 128 -7.56 3.56 -3.36
C THR A 128 -7.60 5.06 -3.64
N SER A 129 -7.08 5.86 -2.72
CA SER A 129 -7.07 7.32 -2.86
C SER A 129 -5.94 7.92 -2.03
N ILE A 130 -5.24 8.88 -2.60
CA ILE A 130 -4.30 9.76 -1.90
C ILE A 130 -4.61 11.19 -2.34
N VAL A 131 -5.02 12.02 -1.40
CA VAL A 131 -5.43 13.40 -1.67
C VAL A 131 -4.57 14.34 -0.84
N PRO A 132 -3.86 15.30 -1.48
CA PRO A 132 -3.13 16.31 -0.72
C PRO A 132 -4.12 17.18 0.06
N ILE A 133 -3.78 17.46 1.32
CA ILE A 133 -4.65 18.25 2.20
C ILE A 133 -3.99 19.54 2.68
N GLU A 134 -2.75 19.75 2.32
CA GLU A 134 -2.04 21.04 2.52
C GLU A 134 -0.73 21.09 1.74
#